data_65f4ea0ac7a3236228fc4fe5beaa7dd2
#
_entry.id   65f4ea0ac7a3236228fc4fe5beaa7dd2
#
_cell.length_a   1.000
_cell.length_b   1.000
_cell.length_c   1.000
_cell.angle_alpha   90.00
_cell.angle_beta   90.00
_cell.angle_gamma   90.00
#
_symmetry.space_group_name_H-M   'P 1'
#
loop_
_entity.id
_entity.type
_entity.pdbx_description
1 polymer ?
#
loop_
_entity_poly.entity_id
_entity_poly.type
_entity_poly.pdbx_seq_one_letter_code
_entity_poly.pdbx_strand_id
1 'polypeptide(L)'
;MRASVIFLFTLILTLSTFTLRFAKLGPSAVSTADTHGFLGFDRNHYPGDDALPTLRKSFSFASYWLSPPPGEKNNSWIGKRGVMTAQGFGFLLLYQGRTSGQLPYKKDSIEAGLADARAAADAARRDGFPAGSVIFLDVEEGGRFFGGYHAYLRSWAESLKKEKFRPGIYCSGIVVDEGEGSTIISADDIRAHIGVADVVYWVYNDACPPSPGCGVPQKGALPSASGVAYASVWQYVRSPREKKVARHCRGYAGDGNCYAAGDVAHKWYLDENVATTSDPSAPR
;
A
#
# COMPACT_ATOMS: atom_id res chain seq x y z
N MET A 1 -16.99 -55.42 -81.03
CA MET A 1 -16.39 -56.17 -79.92
C MET A 1 -15.61 -55.14 -79.05
N ARG A 2 -16.20 -54.71 -78.00
CA ARG A 2 -15.52 -53.78 -76.98
C ARG A 2 -15.48 -54.49 -75.63
N ALA A 3 -14.31 -54.76 -75.17
CA ALA A 3 -14.07 -55.35 -73.86
C ALA A 3 -14.06 -54.23 -72.83
N SER A 4 -14.89 -54.34 -71.80
CA SER A 4 -14.89 -53.45 -70.62
C SER A 4 -14.06 -54.11 -69.57
N VAL A 5 -13.03 -53.36 -69.08
CA VAL A 5 -12.19 -53.70 -67.96
C VAL A 5 -12.81 -53.05 -66.74
N ILE A 6 -13.18 -53.85 -65.74
CA ILE A 6 -13.67 -53.40 -64.39
C ILE A 6 -12.47 -53.29 -63.47
N PHE A 7 -12.18 -52.08 -62.99
CA PHE A 7 -11.21 -51.83 -61.93
C PHE A 7 -11.89 -51.95 -60.56
N LEU A 8 -11.47 -52.90 -59.74
CA LEU A 8 -11.91 -53.05 -58.39
C LEU A 8 -11.00 -52.19 -57.46
N PHE A 9 -11.56 -51.15 -56.92
CA PHE A 9 -10.86 -50.34 -55.88
C PHE A 9 -11.12 -50.96 -54.49
N THR A 10 -10.08 -51.48 -53.88
CA THR A 10 -10.09 -51.93 -52.46
C THR A 10 -9.79 -50.77 -51.56
N LEU A 11 -10.80 -50.34 -50.81
CA LEU A 11 -10.67 -49.27 -49.81
C LEU A 11 -10.13 -49.87 -48.53
N ILE A 12 -8.85 -49.55 -48.18
CA ILE A 12 -8.26 -49.97 -46.90
C ILE A 12 -8.61 -48.88 -45.87
N LEU A 13 -9.47 -49.23 -44.91
CA LEU A 13 -9.86 -48.40 -43.80
C LEU A 13 -8.84 -48.56 -42.66
N THR A 14 -7.91 -47.62 -42.51
CA THR A 14 -6.97 -47.61 -41.37
C THR A 14 -7.66 -46.96 -40.15
N LEU A 15 -7.98 -47.80 -39.18
CA LEU A 15 -8.50 -47.35 -37.88
C LEU A 15 -7.36 -46.74 -37.05
N SER A 16 -7.26 -45.41 -37.01
CA SER A 16 -6.35 -44.72 -36.11
C SER A 16 -6.97 -44.66 -34.70
N THR A 17 -6.44 -45.46 -33.79
CA THR A 17 -6.80 -45.40 -32.39
C THR A 17 -6.20 -44.16 -31.73
N PHE A 18 -7.04 -43.17 -31.51
CA PHE A 18 -6.68 -41.96 -30.75
C PHE A 18 -6.68 -42.29 -29.27
N THR A 19 -5.51 -42.52 -28.67
CA THR A 19 -5.38 -42.69 -27.22
C THR A 19 -5.40 -41.31 -26.57
N LEU A 20 -6.54 -40.96 -25.95
CA LEU A 20 -6.64 -39.79 -25.07
C LEU A 20 -5.78 -40.04 -23.82
N ARG A 21 -4.62 -39.39 -23.78
CA ARG A 21 -3.83 -39.28 -22.53
C ARG A 21 -4.49 -38.23 -21.64
N PHE A 22 -5.21 -38.70 -20.62
CA PHE A 22 -5.59 -37.83 -19.51
C PHE A 22 -4.31 -37.43 -18.77
N ALA A 23 -3.85 -36.18 -18.92
CA ALA A 23 -2.86 -35.60 -18.05
C ALA A 23 -3.46 -35.54 -16.63
N LYS A 24 -2.92 -36.33 -15.69
CA LYS A 24 -3.21 -36.14 -14.27
C LYS A 24 -2.77 -34.73 -13.90
N LEU A 25 -3.74 -33.81 -13.71
CA LEU A 25 -3.50 -32.57 -12.98
C LEU A 25 -3.01 -32.95 -11.58
N GLY A 26 -1.72 -32.76 -11.35
CA GLY A 26 -1.17 -32.85 -10.01
C GLY A 26 -1.86 -31.81 -9.12
N PRO A 27 -1.91 -32.02 -7.81
CA PRO A 27 -2.48 -31.05 -6.89
C PRO A 27 -1.76 -29.73 -7.11
N SER A 28 -2.52 -28.67 -7.46
CA SER A 28 -2.01 -27.29 -7.47
C SER A 28 -1.38 -27.05 -6.10
N ALA A 29 -0.08 -26.76 -6.08
CA ALA A 29 0.57 -26.33 -4.88
C ALA A 29 -0.18 -25.07 -4.41
N VAL A 30 -0.97 -25.22 -3.34
CA VAL A 30 -1.51 -24.10 -2.60
C VAL A 30 -0.28 -23.35 -2.12
N SER A 31 -0.01 -22.20 -2.72
CA SER A 31 1.00 -21.27 -2.22
C SER A 31 0.61 -21.01 -0.77
N THR A 32 1.39 -21.50 0.17
CA THR A 32 1.29 -21.08 1.57
C THR A 32 1.50 -19.58 1.55
N ALA A 33 0.42 -18.83 1.79
CA ALA A 33 0.52 -17.39 1.97
C ALA A 33 1.63 -17.14 3.00
N ASP A 34 2.58 -16.26 2.70
CA ASP A 34 3.61 -15.87 3.63
C ASP A 34 2.93 -15.48 4.94
N THR A 35 3.17 -16.24 6.00
CA THR A 35 2.57 -16.03 7.32
C THR A 35 3.25 -14.88 8.06
N HIS A 36 4.20 -14.19 7.43
CA HIS A 36 5.02 -13.14 8.02
C HIS A 36 4.86 -11.83 7.26
N GLY A 37 4.70 -10.74 8.01
CA GLY A 37 4.74 -9.39 7.45
C GLY A 37 6.16 -8.98 7.08
N PHE A 38 6.26 -8.09 6.10
CA PHE A 38 7.50 -7.45 5.66
C PHE A 38 7.63 -6.10 6.36
N LEU A 39 8.78 -5.81 6.93
CA LEU A 39 9.05 -4.52 7.57
C LEU A 39 9.45 -3.48 6.51
N GLY A 40 9.01 -2.25 6.71
CA GLY A 40 9.35 -1.09 5.91
C GLY A 40 9.34 0.18 6.73
N PHE A 41 9.66 1.29 6.09
CA PHE A 41 9.63 2.60 6.73
C PHE A 41 9.06 3.66 5.79
N ASP A 42 8.57 4.74 6.40
CA ASP A 42 8.29 5.99 5.70
C ASP A 42 8.83 7.19 6.46
N ARG A 43 8.97 8.30 5.75
CA ARG A 43 9.34 9.61 6.28
C ARG A 43 9.20 10.69 5.21
N ASN A 44 9.16 11.96 5.65
CA ASN A 44 9.03 13.09 4.73
C ASN A 44 10.28 13.29 3.88
N HIS A 45 11.48 13.24 4.48
CA HIS A 45 12.72 13.48 3.76
C HIS A 45 13.42 12.18 3.35
N TYR A 46 13.93 12.15 2.14
CA TYR A 46 14.78 11.05 1.67
C TYR A 46 16.02 10.88 2.58
N PRO A 47 16.32 9.67 3.05
CA PRO A 47 17.39 9.47 4.06
C PRO A 47 18.81 9.64 3.53
N GLY A 48 18.98 9.77 2.22
CA GLY A 48 20.28 9.81 1.54
C GLY A 48 20.67 8.46 0.97
N ASP A 49 21.42 8.50 -0.15
CA ASP A 49 21.85 7.28 -0.86
C ASP A 49 22.76 6.40 0.04
N ASP A 50 23.60 7.02 0.86
CA ASP A 50 24.52 6.33 1.79
C ASP A 50 23.81 5.58 2.94
N ALA A 51 22.58 5.97 3.27
CA ALA A 51 21.80 5.30 4.30
C ALA A 51 21.17 3.98 3.82
N LEU A 52 20.89 3.87 2.52
CA LEU A 52 20.10 2.77 1.95
C LEU A 52 20.70 1.38 2.23
N PRO A 53 22.01 1.11 2.10
CA PRO A 53 22.55 -0.21 2.38
C PRO A 53 22.37 -0.65 3.84
N THR A 54 22.36 0.32 4.77
CA THR A 54 22.12 0.04 6.19
C THR A 54 20.66 -0.22 6.45
N LEU A 55 19.77 0.64 5.94
CA LEU A 55 18.32 0.51 6.09
C LEU A 55 17.79 -0.78 5.44
N ARG A 56 18.37 -1.19 4.30
CA ARG A 56 17.96 -2.41 3.59
C ARG A 56 18.18 -3.70 4.40
N LYS A 57 19.07 -3.68 5.39
CA LYS A 57 19.28 -4.84 6.28
C LYS A 57 18.07 -5.11 7.18
N SER A 58 17.28 -4.09 7.49
CA SER A 58 16.12 -4.18 8.37
C SER A 58 14.79 -4.05 7.61
N PHE A 59 14.75 -3.33 6.51
CA PHE A 59 13.52 -2.95 5.80
C PHE A 59 13.49 -3.46 4.37
N SER A 60 12.34 -4.02 3.98
CA SER A 60 12.09 -4.53 2.63
C SER A 60 11.59 -3.45 1.67
N PHE A 61 10.89 -2.45 2.18
CA PHE A 61 10.30 -1.37 1.40
C PHE A 61 10.42 -0.03 2.11
N ALA A 62 10.25 1.05 1.35
CA ALA A 62 10.25 2.41 1.87
C ALA A 62 9.21 3.28 1.18
N SER A 63 8.81 4.38 1.85
CA SER A 63 7.99 5.41 1.19
C SER A 63 8.69 5.99 -0.04
N TYR A 64 7.88 6.51 -0.94
CA TYR A 64 8.31 7.34 -2.06
C TYR A 64 7.24 8.39 -2.33
N TRP A 65 7.53 9.64 -2.00
CA TRP A 65 6.60 10.73 -2.20
C TRP A 65 6.57 11.18 -3.66
N LEU A 66 5.37 11.23 -4.22
CA LEU A 66 5.10 11.72 -5.58
C LEU A 66 4.82 13.23 -5.62
N SER A 67 4.42 13.81 -4.48
CA SER A 67 4.25 15.23 -4.21
C SER A 67 5.17 15.67 -3.08
N PRO A 68 5.37 16.97 -2.82
CA PRO A 68 5.97 17.41 -1.57
C PRO A 68 5.21 16.82 -0.37
N PRO A 69 5.90 16.28 0.65
CA PRO A 69 5.26 15.80 1.87
C PRO A 69 4.57 16.93 2.66
N PRO A 70 3.69 16.59 3.63
CA PRO A 70 3.04 17.58 4.48
C PRO A 70 4.02 18.56 5.13
N GLY A 71 3.73 19.87 4.98
CA GLY A 71 4.57 20.94 5.52
C GLY A 71 5.83 21.27 4.70
N GLU A 72 6.15 20.49 3.68
CA GLU A 72 7.34 20.69 2.85
C GLU A 72 7.03 21.43 1.55
N LYS A 73 7.99 22.25 1.08
CA LYS A 73 7.92 22.93 -0.21
C LYS A 73 8.55 22.12 -1.34
N ASN A 74 9.48 21.23 -1.00
CA ASN A 74 10.26 20.45 -1.93
C ASN A 74 10.08 18.96 -1.66
N ASN A 75 10.29 18.15 -2.69
CA ASN A 75 10.26 16.70 -2.57
C ASN A 75 11.65 16.12 -2.84
N SER A 76 12.31 15.66 -1.79
CA SER A 76 13.66 15.07 -1.87
C SER A 76 13.69 13.65 -2.43
N TRP A 77 12.53 13.01 -2.64
CA TRP A 77 12.41 11.66 -3.18
C TRP A 77 12.45 11.60 -4.72
N ILE A 78 12.16 12.72 -5.39
CA ILE A 78 12.13 12.78 -6.87
C ILE A 78 13.45 12.27 -7.45
N GLY A 79 13.35 11.35 -8.42
CA GLY A 79 14.51 10.75 -9.11
C GLY A 79 15.24 9.67 -8.30
N LYS A 80 14.80 9.32 -7.09
CA LYS A 80 15.47 8.33 -6.23
C LYS A 80 15.03 6.89 -6.48
N ARG A 81 14.00 6.67 -7.30
CA ARG A 81 13.50 5.31 -7.59
C ARG A 81 14.60 4.36 -8.06
N GLY A 82 15.46 4.79 -9.00
CA GLY A 82 16.50 3.93 -9.58
C GLY A 82 17.50 3.43 -8.54
N VAL A 83 17.99 4.32 -7.67
CA VAL A 83 18.97 3.94 -6.64
C VAL A 83 18.32 3.04 -5.58
N MET A 84 17.06 3.29 -5.19
CA MET A 84 16.32 2.46 -4.23
C MET A 84 16.06 1.06 -4.81
N THR A 85 15.65 0.97 -6.08
CA THR A 85 15.46 -0.31 -6.78
C THR A 85 16.76 -1.10 -6.86
N ALA A 86 17.89 -0.44 -7.16
CA ALA A 86 19.20 -1.08 -7.19
C ALA A 86 19.62 -1.65 -5.82
N GLN A 87 19.15 -1.06 -4.72
CA GLN A 87 19.33 -1.58 -3.36
C GLN A 87 18.29 -2.65 -2.98
N GLY A 88 17.32 -2.96 -3.85
CA GLY A 88 16.31 -4.00 -3.62
C GLY A 88 15.14 -3.56 -2.74
N PHE A 89 14.87 -2.26 -2.62
CA PHE A 89 13.67 -1.78 -1.94
C PHE A 89 12.43 -1.92 -2.81
N GLY A 90 11.32 -2.38 -2.20
CA GLY A 90 9.97 -2.12 -2.65
C GLY A 90 9.50 -0.73 -2.22
N PHE A 91 8.28 -0.36 -2.59
CA PHE A 91 7.78 1.00 -2.47
C PHE A 91 6.41 1.10 -1.78
N LEU A 92 6.22 2.20 -1.05
CA LEU A 92 4.94 2.79 -0.69
C LEU A 92 4.86 4.15 -1.40
N LEU A 93 4.10 4.23 -2.49
CA LEU A 93 3.95 5.48 -3.25
C LEU A 93 2.93 6.38 -2.56
N LEU A 94 3.34 7.58 -2.18
CA LEU A 94 2.54 8.55 -1.46
C LEU A 94 2.26 9.79 -2.28
N TYR A 95 1.02 10.26 -2.21
CA TYR A 95 0.62 11.56 -2.70
C TYR A 95 -0.13 12.30 -1.59
N GLN A 96 0.26 13.55 -1.32
CA GLN A 96 -0.35 14.36 -0.27
C GLN A 96 -1.83 14.61 -0.57
N GLY A 97 -2.71 14.16 0.33
CA GLY A 97 -4.13 14.44 0.29
C GLY A 97 -4.46 15.86 0.74
N ARG A 98 -5.73 16.25 0.55
CA ARG A 98 -6.28 17.49 1.08
C ARG A 98 -6.94 17.22 2.42
N THR A 99 -6.97 18.23 3.27
CA THR A 99 -7.74 18.18 4.52
C THR A 99 -9.23 18.46 4.25
N SER A 100 -10.10 18.03 5.17
CA SER A 100 -11.55 18.29 5.07
C SER A 100 -11.85 19.78 5.06
N GLY A 101 -11.07 20.60 5.79
CA GLY A 101 -11.18 22.04 5.80
C GLY A 101 -10.85 22.73 4.47
N GLN A 102 -10.07 22.10 3.60
CA GLN A 102 -9.76 22.57 2.25
C GLN A 102 -10.85 22.23 1.23
N LEU A 103 -11.87 21.46 1.62
CA LEU A 103 -12.91 20.91 0.75
C LEU A 103 -14.32 21.21 1.28
N PRO A 104 -14.69 22.51 1.41
CA PRO A 104 -15.95 22.89 2.06
C PRO A 104 -17.19 22.53 1.24
N TYR A 105 -17.06 22.35 -0.08
CA TYR A 105 -18.18 22.07 -0.96
C TYR A 105 -17.98 20.76 -1.73
N LYS A 106 -19.05 19.97 -1.87
CA LYS A 106 -19.02 18.67 -2.55
C LYS A 106 -18.55 18.74 -4.01
N LYS A 107 -18.94 19.79 -4.75
CA LYS A 107 -18.52 19.98 -6.13
C LYS A 107 -17.02 20.16 -6.22
N ASP A 108 -16.46 21.05 -5.42
CA ASP A 108 -15.01 21.31 -5.37
C ASP A 108 -14.23 20.07 -4.95
N SER A 109 -14.81 19.27 -4.06
CA SER A 109 -14.25 17.99 -3.61
C SER A 109 -14.10 16.98 -4.75
N ILE A 110 -15.09 16.87 -5.64
CA ILE A 110 -15.03 15.97 -6.81
C ILE A 110 -13.95 16.45 -7.79
N GLU A 111 -13.92 17.74 -8.09
CA GLU A 111 -12.92 18.34 -8.99
C GLU A 111 -11.50 18.20 -8.42
N ALA A 112 -11.34 18.40 -7.12
CA ALA A 112 -10.08 18.21 -6.41
C ALA A 112 -9.59 16.75 -6.48
N GLY A 113 -10.46 15.78 -6.23
CA GLY A 113 -10.10 14.37 -6.32
C GLY A 113 -9.64 13.95 -7.72
N LEU A 114 -10.32 14.46 -8.75
CA LEU A 114 -9.93 14.25 -10.14
C LEU A 114 -8.56 14.86 -10.45
N ALA A 115 -8.33 16.10 -10.02
CA ALA A 115 -7.07 16.82 -10.28
C ALA A 115 -5.89 16.15 -9.57
N ASP A 116 -6.07 15.80 -8.29
CA ASP A 116 -5.03 15.19 -7.47
C ASP A 116 -4.67 13.78 -7.99
N ALA A 117 -5.66 12.99 -8.43
CA ALA A 117 -5.41 11.67 -9.02
C ALA A 117 -4.59 11.75 -10.32
N ARG A 118 -4.89 12.73 -11.19
CA ARG A 118 -4.10 12.96 -12.41
C ARG A 118 -2.68 13.38 -12.08
N ALA A 119 -2.52 14.35 -11.18
CA ALA A 119 -1.21 14.83 -10.78
C ALA A 119 -0.35 13.71 -10.17
N ALA A 120 -0.94 12.84 -9.33
CA ALA A 120 -0.27 11.69 -8.76
C ALA A 120 0.16 10.66 -9.83
N ALA A 121 -0.74 10.36 -10.77
CA ALA A 121 -0.44 9.44 -11.87
C ALA A 121 0.67 9.99 -12.78
N ASP A 122 0.66 11.28 -13.09
CA ASP A 122 1.70 11.92 -13.90
C ASP A 122 3.05 11.93 -13.17
N ALA A 123 3.06 12.16 -11.87
CA ALA A 123 4.25 12.07 -11.04
C ALA A 123 4.83 10.65 -11.03
N ALA A 124 3.97 9.64 -10.84
CA ALA A 124 4.39 8.24 -10.88
C ALA A 124 4.99 7.84 -12.22
N ARG A 125 4.38 8.27 -13.33
CA ARG A 125 4.91 8.02 -14.68
C ARG A 125 6.26 8.69 -14.91
N ARG A 126 6.43 9.96 -14.49
CA ARG A 126 7.72 10.70 -14.59
C ARG A 126 8.83 9.98 -13.86
N ASP A 127 8.54 9.41 -12.69
CA ASP A 127 9.52 8.69 -11.89
C ASP A 127 9.65 7.21 -12.31
N GLY A 128 8.95 6.80 -13.40
CA GLY A 128 9.09 5.49 -14.02
C GLY A 128 8.35 4.36 -13.31
N PHE A 129 7.35 4.66 -12.47
CA PHE A 129 6.50 3.63 -11.88
C PHE A 129 5.51 3.09 -12.91
N PRO A 130 5.38 1.75 -13.01
CA PRO A 130 4.54 1.13 -14.04
C PRO A 130 3.04 1.28 -13.72
N ALA A 131 2.23 1.19 -14.77
CA ALA A 131 0.78 1.03 -14.62
C ALA A 131 0.45 -0.18 -13.72
N GLY A 132 -0.64 -0.09 -12.97
CA GLY A 132 -1.01 -1.09 -11.96
C GLY A 132 -0.35 -0.90 -10.60
N SER A 133 0.63 0.01 -10.47
CA SER A 133 1.18 0.36 -9.15
C SER A 133 0.10 0.98 -8.26
N VAL A 134 0.17 0.71 -6.94
CA VAL A 134 -0.69 1.34 -5.95
C VAL A 134 -0.14 2.71 -5.58
N ILE A 135 -0.97 3.75 -5.64
CA ILE A 135 -0.63 5.08 -5.12
C ILE A 135 -1.54 5.37 -3.93
N PHE A 136 -0.94 5.61 -2.77
CA PHE A 136 -1.66 5.92 -1.54
C PHE A 136 -1.88 7.43 -1.43
N LEU A 137 -3.15 7.82 -1.26
CA LEU A 137 -3.51 9.16 -0.84
C LEU A 137 -3.25 9.28 0.65
N ASP A 138 -2.50 10.28 1.05
CA ASP A 138 -2.19 10.58 2.44
C ASP A 138 -3.37 11.34 3.09
N VAL A 139 -4.07 10.67 4.03
CA VAL A 139 -5.22 11.19 4.78
C VAL A 139 -4.88 11.21 6.26
N GLU A 140 -4.38 12.36 6.73
CA GLU A 140 -3.89 12.53 8.11
C GLU A 140 -5.01 12.67 9.15
N GLU A 141 -6.21 13.08 8.74
CA GLU A 141 -7.33 13.33 9.65
C GLU A 141 -7.92 12.03 10.19
N GLY A 142 -8.27 12.04 11.48
CA GLY A 142 -8.96 10.94 12.15
C GLY A 142 -10.44 11.24 12.40
N GLY A 143 -11.20 10.19 12.76
CA GLY A 143 -12.63 10.29 13.05
C GLY A 143 -13.53 10.11 11.83
N ARG A 144 -14.76 10.61 11.92
CA ARG A 144 -15.77 10.53 10.87
C ARG A 144 -15.59 11.64 9.85
N PHE A 145 -15.71 11.31 8.56
CA PHE A 145 -15.68 12.28 7.48
C PHE A 145 -17.07 12.69 7.03
N PHE A 146 -17.18 13.87 6.44
CA PHE A 146 -18.41 14.40 5.87
C PHE A 146 -18.56 14.06 4.39
N GLY A 147 -19.78 14.17 3.86
CA GLY A 147 -20.10 13.76 2.49
C GLY A 147 -19.28 14.43 1.40
N GLY A 148 -18.80 15.66 1.62
CA GLY A 148 -17.85 16.33 0.72
C GLY A 148 -16.52 15.59 0.64
N TYR A 149 -15.96 15.21 1.78
CA TYR A 149 -14.70 14.49 1.84
C TYR A 149 -14.81 13.08 1.27
N HIS A 150 -15.91 12.36 1.54
CA HIS A 150 -16.19 11.07 0.89
C HIS A 150 -16.25 11.21 -0.64
N ALA A 151 -16.81 12.33 -1.16
CA ALA A 151 -16.85 12.59 -2.59
C ALA A 151 -15.46 12.82 -3.19
N TYR A 152 -14.57 13.50 -2.45
CA TYR A 152 -13.16 13.66 -2.82
C TYR A 152 -12.44 12.32 -2.92
N LEU A 153 -12.53 11.49 -1.88
CA LEU A 153 -11.88 10.19 -1.84
C LEU A 153 -12.40 9.25 -2.93
N ARG A 154 -13.72 9.27 -3.19
CA ARG A 154 -14.31 8.51 -4.30
C ARG A 154 -13.78 8.98 -5.64
N SER A 155 -13.80 10.30 -5.89
CA SER A 155 -13.32 10.88 -7.15
C SER A 155 -11.84 10.60 -7.37
N TRP A 156 -11.00 10.68 -6.32
CA TRP A 156 -9.61 10.24 -6.35
C TRP A 156 -9.49 8.79 -6.81
N ALA A 157 -10.16 7.87 -6.14
CA ALA A 157 -10.02 6.45 -6.40
C ALA A 157 -10.51 6.05 -7.80
N GLU A 158 -11.67 6.57 -8.24
CA GLU A 158 -12.20 6.33 -9.59
C GLU A 158 -11.29 6.89 -10.68
N SER A 159 -10.76 8.11 -10.46
CA SER A 159 -9.91 8.77 -11.44
C SER A 159 -8.55 8.11 -11.54
N LEU A 160 -7.97 7.69 -10.43
CA LEU A 160 -6.69 6.97 -10.42
C LEU A 160 -6.78 5.63 -11.17
N LYS A 161 -7.92 4.91 -11.05
CA LYS A 161 -8.18 3.69 -11.86
C LYS A 161 -8.26 4.00 -13.36
N LYS A 162 -8.87 5.13 -13.77
CA LYS A 162 -8.88 5.58 -15.17
C LYS A 162 -7.47 5.88 -15.68
N GLU A 163 -6.61 6.40 -14.82
CA GLU A 163 -5.18 6.63 -15.08
C GLU A 163 -4.34 5.35 -15.07
N LYS A 164 -4.95 4.17 -14.90
CA LYS A 164 -4.30 2.85 -14.88
C LYS A 164 -3.41 2.60 -13.68
N PHE A 165 -3.62 3.31 -12.59
CA PHE A 165 -3.03 3.04 -11.27
C PHE A 165 -4.09 2.48 -10.32
N ARG A 166 -3.64 1.85 -9.24
CA ARG A 166 -4.54 1.30 -8.22
C ARG A 166 -4.65 2.30 -7.06
N PRO A 167 -5.87 2.59 -6.61
CA PRO A 167 -6.06 3.49 -5.49
C PRO A 167 -5.65 2.84 -4.18
N GLY A 168 -4.81 3.54 -3.42
CA GLY A 168 -4.52 3.29 -2.02
C GLY A 168 -4.96 4.47 -1.17
N ILE A 169 -5.22 4.23 0.10
CA ILE A 169 -5.49 5.27 1.09
C ILE A 169 -4.68 4.97 2.35
N TYR A 170 -3.86 5.94 2.77
CA TYR A 170 -3.27 5.98 4.10
C TYR A 170 -4.23 6.75 5.01
N CYS A 171 -4.62 6.17 6.14
CA CYS A 171 -5.61 6.76 7.04
C CYS A 171 -5.54 6.18 8.45
N SER A 172 -6.26 6.81 9.40
CA SER A 172 -6.29 6.36 10.79
C SER A 172 -7.00 5.02 10.97
N GLY A 173 -6.31 4.10 11.67
CA GLY A 173 -6.89 2.88 12.25
C GLY A 173 -7.18 3.03 13.75
N ILE A 174 -7.03 4.23 14.30
CA ILE A 174 -7.26 4.50 15.73
C ILE A 174 -8.77 4.68 15.97
N VAL A 175 -9.27 4.04 17.01
CA VAL A 175 -10.66 4.20 17.45
C VAL A 175 -10.85 5.59 18.04
N VAL A 176 -11.84 6.33 17.55
CA VAL A 176 -12.25 7.65 18.04
C VAL A 176 -13.61 7.54 18.70
N ASP A 177 -13.74 8.08 19.91
CA ASP A 177 -15.01 8.17 20.64
C ASP A 177 -15.85 9.33 20.07
N GLU A 178 -17.07 9.04 19.63
CA GLU A 178 -18.03 10.02 19.12
C GLU A 178 -19.07 10.43 20.18
N GLY A 179 -18.97 9.91 21.39
CA GLY A 179 -19.93 10.12 22.48
C GLY A 179 -21.04 9.08 22.50
N GLU A 180 -21.83 9.08 23.58
CA GLU A 180 -22.99 8.19 23.79
C GLU A 180 -22.66 6.69 23.58
N GLY A 181 -21.41 6.28 23.80
CA GLY A 181 -20.96 4.90 23.59
C GLY A 181 -20.72 4.51 22.12
N SER A 182 -20.78 5.47 21.22
CA SER A 182 -20.45 5.28 19.79
C SER A 182 -18.99 5.52 19.53
N THR A 183 -18.39 4.72 18.64
CA THR A 183 -17.00 4.88 18.22
C THR A 183 -16.89 4.75 16.71
N ILE A 184 -15.85 5.32 16.11
CA ILE A 184 -15.53 5.22 14.69
C ILE A 184 -14.05 4.96 14.47
N ILE A 185 -13.72 4.23 13.40
CA ILE A 185 -12.40 4.12 12.83
C ILE A 185 -12.45 4.77 11.45
N SER A 186 -11.56 5.72 11.15
CA SER A 186 -11.57 6.45 9.88
C SER A 186 -11.46 5.52 8.66
N ALA A 187 -10.65 4.46 8.75
CA ALA A 187 -10.55 3.46 7.70
C ALA A 187 -11.90 2.78 7.41
N ASP A 188 -12.69 2.47 8.45
CA ASP A 188 -14.03 1.87 8.30
C ASP A 188 -15.03 2.86 7.71
N ASP A 189 -14.99 4.12 8.15
CA ASP A 189 -15.84 5.18 7.61
C ASP A 189 -15.57 5.38 6.11
N ILE A 190 -14.29 5.49 5.73
CA ILE A 190 -13.89 5.61 4.33
C ILE A 190 -14.36 4.40 3.52
N ARG A 191 -14.11 3.19 4.01
CA ARG A 191 -14.49 1.95 3.32
C ARG A 191 -15.98 1.84 3.09
N ALA A 192 -16.79 2.24 4.08
CA ALA A 192 -18.25 2.22 3.98
C ALA A 192 -18.80 3.20 2.93
N HIS A 193 -18.12 4.34 2.70
CA HIS A 193 -18.68 5.45 1.92
C HIS A 193 -17.99 5.66 0.56
N ILE A 194 -16.76 5.16 0.34
CA ILE A 194 -16.04 5.40 -0.91
C ILE A 194 -16.70 4.71 -2.10
N GLY A 195 -17.27 3.51 -1.92
CA GLY A 195 -18.03 2.77 -2.95
C GLY A 195 -17.18 2.32 -4.15
N VAL A 196 -15.84 2.31 -4.05
CA VAL A 196 -14.90 1.88 -5.09
C VAL A 196 -14.27 0.56 -4.66
N ALA A 197 -14.34 -0.44 -5.55
CA ALA A 197 -13.69 -1.73 -5.33
C ALA A 197 -12.16 -1.65 -5.44
N ASP A 198 -11.47 -2.59 -4.79
CA ASP A 198 -10.02 -2.80 -4.89
C ASP A 198 -9.15 -1.64 -4.36
N VAL A 199 -9.70 -0.83 -3.44
CA VAL A 199 -8.91 0.16 -2.70
C VAL A 199 -8.01 -0.56 -1.70
N VAL A 200 -6.73 -0.20 -1.70
CA VAL A 200 -5.73 -0.75 -0.78
C VAL A 200 -5.62 0.16 0.43
N TYR A 201 -5.67 -0.41 1.64
CA TYR A 201 -5.61 0.37 2.87
C TYR A 201 -4.25 0.24 3.54
N TRP A 202 -3.63 1.39 3.79
CA TRP A 202 -2.49 1.54 4.69
C TRP A 202 -3.00 2.32 5.91
N VAL A 203 -2.96 1.68 7.07
CA VAL A 203 -3.49 2.30 8.29
C VAL A 203 -2.38 2.63 9.27
N TYR A 204 -2.45 3.80 9.90
CA TYR A 204 -1.66 4.05 11.07
C TYR A 204 -2.46 3.73 12.33
N ASN A 205 -1.84 2.99 13.24
CA ASN A 205 -2.34 2.76 14.59
C ASN A 205 -1.16 2.50 15.51
N ASP A 206 -0.68 3.56 16.14
CA ASP A 206 0.41 3.55 17.09
C ASP A 206 -0.07 3.57 18.55
N ALA A 207 -1.37 3.38 18.77
CA ALA A 207 -2.00 3.25 20.05
C ALA A 207 -2.09 1.80 20.57
N CYS A 208 -1.79 0.81 19.72
CA CYS A 208 -1.79 -0.61 20.11
C CYS A 208 -0.55 -0.99 20.94
N PRO A 209 -0.63 -2.04 21.80
CA PRO A 209 0.52 -2.51 22.55
C PRO A 209 1.68 -3.01 21.65
N PRO A 210 2.93 -2.80 22.03
CA PRO A 210 3.37 -2.03 23.21
C PRO A 210 3.17 -0.53 23.00
N SER A 211 2.04 -0.08 23.49
CA SER A 211 1.57 1.27 23.28
C SER A 211 2.27 2.28 24.21
N PRO A 212 2.34 3.53 23.77
CA PRO A 212 1.97 4.02 22.45
C PRO A 212 3.12 3.85 21.45
N GLY A 213 2.95 2.90 20.50
CA GLY A 213 3.83 2.71 19.36
C GLY A 213 5.29 2.38 19.68
N CYS A 214 5.53 1.60 20.73
CA CYS A 214 6.86 1.23 21.17
C CYS A 214 7.18 -0.20 20.76
N GLY A 215 8.36 -0.36 20.22
CA GLY A 215 8.89 -1.66 19.87
C GLY A 215 8.55 -2.11 18.45
N VAL A 216 9.43 -2.95 17.95
CA VAL A 216 9.26 -3.60 16.64
C VAL A 216 8.16 -4.64 16.78
N PRO A 217 7.25 -4.81 15.81
CA PRO A 217 6.29 -5.91 15.80
C PRO A 217 7.04 -7.22 15.99
N GLN A 218 6.46 -8.11 16.77
CA GLN A 218 7.03 -9.45 16.90
C GLN A 218 7.16 -10.06 15.51
N LYS A 219 8.23 -10.79 15.28
CA LYS A 219 8.49 -11.49 14.02
C LYS A 219 7.23 -12.26 13.61
N GLY A 220 6.63 -11.89 12.48
CA GLY A 220 5.38 -12.45 12.00
C GLY A 220 4.12 -11.62 12.21
N ALA A 221 4.21 -10.40 12.78
CA ALA A 221 3.06 -9.51 12.82
C ALA A 221 2.55 -9.22 11.40
N LEU A 222 1.23 -9.23 11.25
CA LEU A 222 0.55 -8.89 10.01
C LEU A 222 -0.14 -7.52 10.14
N PRO A 223 -0.41 -6.82 9.03
CA PRO A 223 -1.12 -5.55 9.07
C PRO A 223 -2.48 -5.59 9.77
N SER A 224 -3.17 -6.73 9.77
CA SER A 224 -4.43 -6.94 10.49
C SER A 224 -4.30 -6.80 12.02
N ALA A 225 -3.08 -6.90 12.58
CA ALA A 225 -2.82 -6.64 13.99
C ALA A 225 -3.00 -5.16 14.38
N SER A 226 -3.12 -4.26 13.40
CA SER A 226 -3.53 -2.87 13.59
C SER A 226 -4.93 -2.70 14.20
N GLY A 227 -5.76 -3.76 14.23
CA GLY A 227 -7.18 -3.71 14.55
C GLY A 227 -8.08 -3.53 13.32
N VAL A 228 -7.49 -3.29 12.13
CA VAL A 228 -8.20 -3.16 10.84
C VAL A 228 -7.91 -4.40 10.00
N ALA A 229 -8.85 -5.35 9.98
CA ALA A 229 -8.63 -6.69 9.40
C ALA A 229 -8.27 -6.69 7.91
N TYR A 230 -8.68 -5.68 7.16
CA TYR A 230 -8.42 -5.53 5.72
C TYR A 230 -7.22 -4.64 5.40
N ALA A 231 -6.46 -4.17 6.40
CA ALA A 231 -5.24 -3.41 6.17
C ALA A 231 -4.21 -4.26 5.42
N SER A 232 -3.61 -3.69 4.38
CA SER A 232 -2.50 -4.29 3.63
C SER A 232 -1.14 -3.80 4.14
N VAL A 233 -1.13 -2.62 4.76
CA VAL A 233 0.02 -2.01 5.42
C VAL A 233 -0.44 -1.41 6.75
N TRP A 234 0.39 -1.54 7.78
CA TRP A 234 0.19 -0.96 9.10
C TRP A 234 1.42 -0.17 9.52
N GLN A 235 1.24 1.14 9.76
CA GLN A 235 2.23 1.99 10.41
C GLN A 235 2.01 1.91 11.92
N TYR A 236 2.96 1.28 12.62
CA TYR A 236 2.84 1.00 14.06
C TYR A 236 3.67 1.94 14.93
N VAL A 237 4.61 2.68 14.34
CA VAL A 237 5.40 3.74 14.99
C VAL A 237 5.42 4.97 14.10
N ARG A 238 5.19 6.14 14.68
CA ARG A 238 5.32 7.45 14.02
C ARG A 238 6.41 8.29 14.68
N SER A 239 7.16 9.04 13.88
CA SER A 239 8.31 9.85 14.30
C SER A 239 8.19 11.30 13.82
N PRO A 240 8.51 12.31 14.65
CA PRO A 240 8.72 12.23 16.10
C PRO A 240 7.40 12.10 16.86
N ARG A 241 7.44 11.51 18.04
CA ARG A 241 6.25 11.40 18.90
C ARG A 241 6.13 12.60 19.83
N GLU A 242 4.90 12.97 20.15
CA GLU A 242 4.64 13.98 21.14
C GLU A 242 5.17 13.58 22.53
N LYS A 243 5.82 14.51 23.25
CA LYS A 243 6.40 14.23 24.58
C LYS A 243 5.39 13.65 25.58
N LYS A 244 4.12 14.07 25.53
CA LYS A 244 3.06 13.55 26.41
C LYS A 244 2.79 12.06 26.20
N VAL A 245 2.92 11.58 24.97
CA VAL A 245 2.79 10.17 24.60
C VAL A 245 4.08 9.45 24.87
N ALA A 246 5.21 10.07 24.53
CA ALA A 246 6.54 9.54 24.68
C ALA A 246 6.87 9.16 26.13
N ARG A 247 6.42 9.91 27.15
CA ARG A 247 6.73 9.66 28.58
C ARG A 247 6.36 8.26 29.09
N HIS A 248 5.49 7.54 28.39
CA HIS A 248 5.09 6.19 28.75
C HIS A 248 5.97 5.09 28.14
N CYS A 249 6.87 5.46 27.26
CA CYS A 249 7.80 4.57 26.61
C CYS A 249 9.08 4.38 27.43
N ARG A 250 9.61 3.17 27.47
CA ARG A 250 10.94 2.87 27.99
C ARG A 250 11.92 2.80 26.81
N GLY A 251 13.05 3.48 26.92
CA GLY A 251 14.10 3.42 25.90
C GLY A 251 13.90 4.38 24.74
N TYR A 252 13.56 5.64 25.05
CA TYR A 252 13.46 6.69 24.03
C TYR A 252 14.75 6.93 23.28
N ALA A 253 14.60 7.11 21.96
CA ALA A 253 15.57 7.82 21.16
C ALA A 253 15.53 9.34 21.43
N GLY A 254 16.55 10.07 20.97
CA GLY A 254 16.65 11.52 21.15
C GLY A 254 15.52 12.31 20.45
N ASP A 255 14.85 11.71 19.47
CA ASP A 255 13.68 12.24 18.76
C ASP A 255 12.36 12.07 19.50
N GLY A 256 12.36 11.37 20.64
CA GLY A 256 11.16 11.10 21.42
C GLY A 256 10.37 9.87 20.97
N ASN A 257 10.85 9.11 19.99
CA ASN A 257 10.24 7.84 19.60
C ASN A 257 10.62 6.68 20.48
N CYS A 258 9.78 5.67 20.50
CA CYS A 258 9.97 4.43 21.20
C CYS A 258 10.50 3.34 20.27
N TYR A 259 11.76 3.34 20.02
CA TYR A 259 12.39 2.27 19.28
C TYR A 259 12.99 1.21 20.21
N ALA A 260 13.13 0.00 19.74
CA ALA A 260 13.89 -1.03 20.42
C ALA A 260 15.37 -0.62 20.54
N ALA A 261 16.04 -1.01 21.60
CA ALA A 261 17.45 -0.74 21.75
C ALA A 261 18.23 -1.35 20.57
N GLY A 262 19.05 -0.52 19.91
CA GLY A 262 19.81 -0.92 18.72
C GLY A 262 19.02 -0.89 17.41
N ASP A 263 17.77 -0.43 17.43
CA ASP A 263 16.99 -0.27 16.20
C ASP A 263 17.62 0.78 15.31
N VAL A 264 17.83 0.42 14.05
CA VAL A 264 18.45 1.28 13.04
C VAL A 264 17.60 2.51 12.72
N ALA A 265 16.28 2.43 12.93
CA ALA A 265 15.34 3.51 12.69
C ALA A 265 15.63 4.78 13.52
N HIS A 266 16.18 4.65 14.71
CA HIS A 266 16.56 5.77 15.58
C HIS A 266 17.42 6.83 14.89
N LYS A 267 18.34 6.38 14.04
CA LYS A 267 19.32 7.26 13.40
C LYS A 267 18.69 8.22 12.38
N TRP A 268 17.56 7.81 11.77
CA TRP A 268 16.94 8.53 10.65
C TRP A 268 15.54 9.03 10.92
N TYR A 269 15.03 8.89 12.14
CA TYR A 269 13.67 9.34 12.52
C TYR A 269 12.62 8.75 11.57
N LEU A 270 12.56 7.43 11.46
CA LEU A 270 11.66 6.73 10.57
C LEU A 270 10.34 6.42 11.24
N ASP A 271 9.26 6.53 10.49
CA ASP A 271 8.01 5.85 10.80
C ASP A 271 8.12 4.40 10.32
N GLU A 272 7.70 3.45 11.17
CA GLU A 272 7.88 2.02 10.89
C GLU A 272 6.58 1.36 10.50
N ASN A 273 6.69 0.49 9.48
CA ASN A 273 5.56 -0.18 8.85
C ASN A 273 5.75 -1.69 8.78
N VAL A 274 4.62 -2.40 8.74
CA VAL A 274 4.58 -3.79 8.30
C VAL A 274 3.57 -3.94 7.18
N ALA A 275 3.90 -4.73 6.17
CA ALA A 275 3.04 -4.98 5.00
C ALA A 275 2.90 -6.46 4.70
N THR A 276 1.87 -6.83 3.94
CA THR A 276 1.65 -8.20 3.47
C THR A 276 2.61 -8.64 2.37
N THR A 277 3.33 -7.67 1.75
CA THR A 277 4.27 -7.92 0.65
C THR A 277 5.53 -7.08 0.83
N SER A 278 6.64 -7.50 0.24
CA SER A 278 7.90 -6.75 0.26
C SER A 278 7.90 -5.51 -0.67
N ASP A 279 6.89 -5.36 -1.52
CA ASP A 279 6.66 -4.19 -2.38
C ASP A 279 5.16 -3.89 -2.42
N PRO A 280 4.63 -3.14 -1.43
CA PRO A 280 3.20 -2.87 -1.29
C PRO A 280 2.58 -2.10 -2.45
N SER A 281 3.37 -1.31 -3.17
CA SER A 281 2.94 -0.57 -4.35
C SER A 281 3.17 -1.30 -5.67
N ALA A 282 3.68 -2.54 -5.64
CA ALA A 282 3.91 -3.31 -6.86
C ALA A 282 2.63 -3.46 -7.70
N PRO A 283 2.74 -3.43 -9.03
CA PRO A 283 1.62 -3.72 -9.93
C PRO A 283 1.16 -5.18 -9.76
N ARG A 284 -0.15 -5.38 -9.87
CA ARG A 284 -0.77 -6.71 -9.86
C ARG A 284 -1.63 -6.91 -11.10
#